data_e82ecc0af83cb8665544c5e6e476a447
#
_entry.id   e82ecc0af83cb8665544c5e6e476a447
#
_cell.length_a   1.000
_cell.length_b   1.000
_cell.length_c   1.000
_cell.angle_alpha   90.00
_cell.angle_beta   90.00
_cell.angle_gamma   90.00
#
_symmetry.space_group_name_H-M   'P 1'
#
loop_
_entity.id
_entity.type
_entity.pdbx_description
1 polymer ?
#
loop_
_entity_poly.entity_id
_entity_poly.type
_entity_poly.pdbx_seq_one_letter_code
_entity_poly.pdbx_strand_id
1 'polypeptide(L)'
;LGFSLKCKDFQVSFYPNGTPRDYVSKVEILENGKAIMDNEIRVNKPLFYRGINIYQSSYGSSLSFLFNIDGEQVTLGEKEAYEKGGFLMMVMRFAKSIHSFGPGVLVAYTEQGEPRSTWFLRDVQRLRAQKIQGLNIKLEDIQENLFTGLEITKDPGIWVVWVGFALILFGLYANLFVYFRKIYIRYTSYGLIVAGIAFKNKEAFKKEFEKFKTRASENGS
;
A
#
# COMPACT_ATOMS: atom_id res chain seq x y z
N LEU A 1 -4.47 -10.80 13.28
CA LEU A 1 -4.90 -9.40 13.29
C LEU A 1 -6.02 -9.16 14.33
N GLY A 2 -6.79 -10.19 14.72
CA GLY A 2 -7.97 -10.07 15.60
C GLY A 2 -9.23 -9.51 14.91
N PHE A 3 -9.12 -9.24 13.60
CA PHE A 3 -10.23 -8.86 12.73
C PHE A 3 -9.95 -9.34 11.29
N SER A 4 -10.98 -9.37 10.47
CA SER A 4 -10.88 -9.62 9.02
C SER A 4 -11.54 -8.49 8.24
N LEU A 5 -11.14 -8.34 6.98
CA LEU A 5 -11.70 -7.39 6.04
C LEU A 5 -12.44 -8.15 4.94
N LYS A 6 -13.65 -7.72 4.66
CA LYS A 6 -14.43 -8.18 3.52
C LYS A 6 -14.57 -7.03 2.53
N CYS A 7 -14.07 -7.20 1.33
CA CYS A 7 -14.33 -6.26 0.24
C CYS A 7 -15.77 -6.48 -0.25
N LYS A 8 -16.59 -5.44 -0.19
CA LYS A 8 -17.97 -5.45 -0.68
C LYS A 8 -18.05 -5.01 -2.14
N ASP A 9 -17.24 -4.02 -2.49
CA ASP A 9 -17.25 -3.39 -3.80
C ASP A 9 -15.88 -2.77 -4.07
N PHE A 10 -15.44 -2.80 -5.32
CA PHE A 10 -14.21 -2.18 -5.77
C PHE A 10 -14.46 -1.44 -7.08
N GLN A 11 -14.11 -0.18 -7.12
CA GLN A 11 -14.32 0.68 -8.27
C GLN A 11 -13.02 1.35 -8.68
N VAL A 12 -12.79 1.40 -9.99
CA VAL A 12 -11.68 2.15 -10.61
C VAL A 12 -12.28 3.23 -11.48
N SER A 13 -11.88 4.47 -11.28
CA SER A 13 -12.19 5.56 -12.19
C SER A 13 -10.99 5.90 -13.04
N PHE A 14 -11.24 6.38 -14.27
CA PHE A 14 -10.19 6.71 -15.22
C PHE A 14 -10.29 8.15 -15.68
N TYR A 15 -9.17 8.75 -16.04
CA TYR A 15 -9.11 10.00 -16.78
C TYR A 15 -9.51 9.75 -18.25
N PRO A 16 -9.87 10.83 -19.02
CA PRO A 16 -10.19 10.69 -20.45
C PRO A 16 -9.08 10.09 -21.30
N ASN A 17 -7.83 10.17 -20.85
CA ASN A 17 -6.66 9.57 -21.51
C ASN A 17 -6.46 8.07 -21.17
N GLY A 18 -7.37 7.46 -20.41
CA GLY A 18 -7.30 6.05 -20.02
C GLY A 18 -6.40 5.74 -18.81
N THR A 19 -5.72 6.75 -18.22
CA THR A 19 -4.95 6.54 -17.01
C THR A 19 -5.87 6.44 -15.79
N PRO A 20 -5.57 5.55 -14.82
CA PRO A 20 -6.35 5.46 -13.59
C PRO A 20 -6.33 6.78 -12.81
N ARG A 21 -7.50 7.19 -12.34
CA ARG A 21 -7.71 8.41 -11.56
C ARG A 21 -7.82 8.15 -10.08
N ASP A 22 -8.63 7.16 -9.71
CA ASP A 22 -8.89 6.82 -8.31
C ASP A 22 -9.31 5.35 -8.20
N TYR A 23 -8.98 4.76 -7.07
CA TYR A 23 -9.39 3.40 -6.68
C TYR A 23 -10.13 3.48 -5.37
N VAL A 24 -11.29 2.89 -5.31
CA VAL A 24 -12.14 2.90 -4.12
C VAL A 24 -12.51 1.48 -3.75
N SER A 25 -12.02 1.00 -2.62
CA SER A 25 -12.41 -0.27 -2.03
C SER A 25 -13.41 -0.02 -0.90
N LYS A 26 -14.66 -0.46 -1.06
CA LYS A 26 -15.63 -0.46 0.02
C LYS A 26 -15.46 -1.75 0.81
N VAL A 27 -15.09 -1.61 2.07
CA VAL A 27 -14.75 -2.74 2.93
C VAL A 27 -15.62 -2.77 4.18
N GLU A 28 -15.87 -3.97 4.65
CA GLU A 28 -16.52 -4.24 5.92
C GLU A 28 -15.50 -4.86 6.87
N ILE A 29 -15.38 -4.29 8.07
CA ILE A 29 -14.55 -4.86 9.14
C ILE A 29 -15.39 -5.87 9.90
N LEU A 30 -14.83 -7.08 10.04
CA LEU A 30 -15.46 -8.18 10.75
C LEU A 30 -14.62 -8.57 11.98
N GLU A 31 -15.26 -8.68 13.14
CA GLU A 31 -14.67 -9.27 14.35
C GLU A 31 -15.49 -10.48 14.76
N ASN A 32 -14.81 -11.61 14.97
CA ASN A 32 -15.46 -12.89 15.28
C ASN A 32 -16.62 -13.22 14.32
N GLY A 33 -16.46 -12.88 13.03
CA GLY A 33 -17.45 -13.12 11.97
C GLY A 33 -18.64 -12.15 11.96
N LYS A 34 -18.67 -11.15 12.86
CA LYS A 34 -19.71 -10.11 12.88
C LYS A 34 -19.22 -8.82 12.25
N ALA A 35 -20.06 -8.22 11.43
CA ALA A 35 -19.80 -6.91 10.85
C ALA A 35 -19.81 -5.83 11.95
N ILE A 36 -18.72 -5.07 12.05
CA ILE A 36 -18.55 -4.01 13.04
C ILE A 36 -18.71 -2.64 12.40
N MET A 37 -18.14 -2.45 11.21
CA MET A 37 -18.10 -1.14 10.58
C MET A 37 -17.87 -1.28 9.07
N ASP A 38 -18.57 -0.45 8.28
CA ASP A 38 -18.29 -0.22 6.87
C ASP A 38 -17.32 0.97 6.72
N ASN A 39 -16.41 0.86 5.77
CA ASN A 39 -15.46 1.93 5.46
C ASN A 39 -15.05 1.92 3.99
N GLU A 40 -14.44 3.03 3.54
CA GLU A 40 -13.85 3.15 2.22
C GLU A 40 -12.34 3.37 2.32
N ILE A 41 -11.58 2.61 1.52
CA ILE A 41 -10.14 2.78 1.36
C ILE A 41 -9.89 3.36 -0.03
N ARG A 42 -9.15 4.47 -0.10
CA ARG A 42 -8.79 5.15 -1.36
C ARG A 42 -7.29 5.38 -1.41
N VAL A 43 -6.78 5.71 -2.59
CA VAL A 43 -5.42 6.26 -2.73
C VAL A 43 -5.32 7.50 -1.85
N ASN A 44 -4.27 7.57 -1.03
CA ASN A 44 -4.02 8.66 -0.05
C ASN A 44 -5.05 8.79 1.09
N LYS A 45 -6.00 7.87 1.22
CA LYS A 45 -6.93 7.80 2.36
C LYS A 45 -6.97 6.39 2.92
N PRO A 46 -5.95 5.99 3.69
CA PRO A 46 -5.91 4.66 4.29
C PRO A 46 -6.96 4.50 5.38
N LEU A 47 -7.31 3.26 5.65
CA LEU A 47 -8.11 2.88 6.80
C LEU A 47 -7.16 2.60 7.97
N PHE A 48 -7.38 3.30 9.08
CA PHE A 48 -6.70 3.01 10.34
C PHE A 48 -7.64 2.28 11.30
N TYR A 49 -7.23 1.09 11.73
CA TYR A 49 -8.00 0.29 12.67
C TYR A 49 -7.10 -0.51 13.63
N ARG A 50 -7.30 -0.35 14.95
CA ARG A 50 -6.54 -1.04 16.00
C ARG A 50 -5.01 -0.97 15.85
N GLY A 51 -4.48 0.21 15.49
CA GLY A 51 -3.03 0.41 15.32
C GLY A 51 -2.47 -0.17 14.02
N ILE A 52 -3.33 -0.52 13.06
CA ILE A 52 -2.99 -1.06 11.75
C ILE A 52 -3.46 -0.06 10.70
N ASN A 53 -2.57 0.26 9.76
CA ASN A 53 -2.89 1.03 8.58
C ASN A 53 -3.12 0.09 7.41
N ILE A 54 -4.18 0.33 6.64
CA ILE A 54 -4.56 -0.44 5.47
C ILE A 54 -4.65 0.53 4.30
N TYR A 55 -3.73 0.37 3.35
CA TYR A 55 -3.60 1.24 2.19
C TYR A 55 -4.15 0.56 0.95
N GLN A 56 -4.69 1.36 0.03
CA GLN A 56 -4.94 0.95 -1.34
C GLN A 56 -3.59 0.90 -2.06
N SER A 57 -3.10 -0.29 -2.38
CA SER A 57 -1.76 -0.50 -2.94
C SER A 57 -1.82 -0.69 -4.45
N SER A 58 -2.64 -1.62 -4.91
CA SER A 58 -2.72 -1.99 -6.32
C SER A 58 -4.13 -2.43 -6.70
N TYR A 59 -4.33 -2.66 -7.98
CA TYR A 59 -5.51 -3.34 -8.50
C TYR A 59 -5.10 -4.20 -9.69
N GLY A 60 -5.95 -5.13 -10.02
CA GLY A 60 -5.80 -5.94 -11.22
C GLY A 60 -7.15 -6.40 -11.73
N SER A 61 -7.13 -7.09 -12.84
CA SER A 61 -8.29 -7.79 -13.35
C SER A 61 -7.96 -9.24 -13.65
N SER A 62 -8.92 -10.10 -13.44
CA SER A 62 -8.91 -11.49 -13.86
C SER A 62 -10.06 -11.73 -14.82
N LEU A 63 -9.82 -12.54 -15.82
CA LEU A 63 -10.85 -12.93 -16.77
C LEU A 63 -11.48 -14.25 -16.35
N SER A 64 -12.79 -14.32 -16.39
CA SER A 64 -13.54 -15.55 -16.29
C SER A 64 -14.40 -15.75 -17.54
N PHE A 65 -14.46 -16.97 -17.98
CA PHE A 65 -15.14 -17.41 -19.20
C PHE A 65 -16.30 -18.30 -18.81
N LEU A 66 -17.50 -17.84 -19.10
CA LEU A 66 -18.72 -18.62 -18.84
C LEU A 66 -19.00 -19.51 -20.05
N PHE A 67 -18.87 -20.80 -19.85
CA PHE A 67 -19.23 -21.81 -20.84
C PHE A 67 -20.55 -22.50 -20.47
N ASN A 68 -21.32 -22.85 -21.48
CA ASN A 68 -22.39 -23.81 -21.34
C ASN A 68 -21.94 -25.11 -22.02
N ILE A 69 -21.88 -26.23 -21.27
CA ILE A 69 -21.44 -27.52 -21.73
C ILE A 69 -22.61 -28.49 -21.54
N ASP A 70 -23.29 -28.85 -22.64
CA ASP A 70 -24.51 -29.67 -22.62
C ASP A 70 -25.56 -29.24 -21.59
N GLY A 71 -25.78 -27.93 -21.46
CA GLY A 71 -26.74 -27.33 -20.53
C GLY A 71 -26.19 -27.01 -19.14
N GLU A 72 -24.99 -27.47 -18.79
CA GLU A 72 -24.31 -27.12 -17.54
C GLU A 72 -23.51 -25.82 -17.70
N GLN A 73 -23.73 -24.88 -16.81
CA GLN A 73 -22.93 -23.62 -16.77
C GLN A 73 -21.63 -23.83 -15.98
N VAL A 74 -20.52 -23.60 -16.64
CA VAL A 74 -19.17 -23.75 -16.08
C VAL A 74 -18.42 -22.43 -16.25
N THR A 75 -17.86 -21.91 -15.17
CA THR A 75 -16.99 -20.71 -15.19
C THR A 75 -15.55 -21.15 -15.04
N LEU A 76 -14.70 -20.76 -15.99
CA LEU A 76 -13.27 -21.08 -15.99
C LEU A 76 -12.44 -19.80 -16.10
N GLY A 77 -11.34 -19.72 -15.36
CA GLY A 77 -10.29 -18.74 -15.54
C GLY A 77 -9.26 -19.16 -16.61
N GLU A 78 -8.30 -18.29 -16.90
CA GLU A 78 -7.14 -18.69 -17.72
C GLU A 78 -6.35 -19.81 -17.02
N LYS A 79 -5.97 -20.83 -17.79
CA LYS A 79 -5.24 -22.03 -17.34
C LYS A 79 -6.05 -22.94 -16.39
N GLU A 80 -7.32 -22.67 -16.21
CA GLU A 80 -8.21 -23.58 -15.50
C GLU A 80 -8.76 -24.65 -16.43
N ALA A 81 -8.89 -25.86 -15.88
CA ALA A 81 -9.37 -27.02 -16.59
C ALA A 81 -10.74 -27.45 -16.09
N TYR A 82 -11.57 -27.97 -17.00
CA TYR A 82 -12.81 -28.65 -16.72
C TYR A 82 -12.65 -30.11 -17.12
N GLU A 83 -12.99 -31.01 -16.21
CA GLU A 83 -12.93 -32.44 -16.44
C GLU A 83 -14.26 -33.10 -16.04
N LYS A 84 -14.85 -33.86 -16.95
CA LYS A 84 -16.07 -34.62 -16.70
C LYS A 84 -16.19 -35.78 -17.66
N GLY A 85 -16.41 -36.99 -17.13
CA GLY A 85 -16.68 -38.19 -17.95
C GLY A 85 -15.58 -38.54 -18.95
N GLY A 86 -14.31 -38.25 -18.64
CA GLY A 86 -13.18 -38.47 -19.55
C GLY A 86 -12.95 -37.37 -20.59
N PHE A 87 -13.82 -36.36 -20.61
CA PHE A 87 -13.58 -35.11 -21.38
C PHE A 87 -12.76 -34.14 -20.56
N LEU A 88 -11.65 -33.69 -21.11
CA LEU A 88 -10.78 -32.66 -20.51
C LEU A 88 -10.69 -31.44 -21.43
N MET A 89 -10.99 -30.28 -20.88
CA MET A 89 -10.91 -28.99 -21.56
C MET A 89 -10.19 -27.97 -20.66
N MET A 90 -9.31 -27.17 -21.23
CA MET A 90 -8.58 -26.12 -20.50
C MET A 90 -8.56 -24.81 -21.29
N VAL A 91 -8.81 -23.71 -20.61
CA VAL A 91 -8.66 -22.37 -21.17
C VAL A 91 -7.18 -22.01 -21.25
N MET A 92 -6.65 -21.85 -22.47
CA MET A 92 -5.24 -21.57 -22.68
C MET A 92 -4.90 -20.09 -22.69
N ARG A 93 -5.73 -19.30 -23.40
CA ARG A 93 -5.42 -17.88 -23.64
C ARG A 93 -6.65 -17.10 -24.08
N PHE A 94 -6.71 -15.86 -23.65
CA PHE A 94 -7.65 -14.86 -24.12
C PHE A 94 -6.98 -13.90 -25.13
N ALA A 95 -7.72 -13.48 -26.14
CA ALA A 95 -7.36 -12.40 -27.03
C ALA A 95 -8.49 -11.36 -27.09
N LYS A 96 -8.15 -10.09 -26.79
CA LYS A 96 -9.12 -8.97 -26.83
C LYS A 96 -9.73 -8.76 -28.23
N SER A 97 -8.95 -9.07 -29.26
CA SER A 97 -9.39 -9.01 -30.66
C SER A 97 -8.64 -10.05 -31.48
N ILE A 98 -9.37 -10.83 -32.24
CA ILE A 98 -8.84 -11.74 -33.24
C ILE A 98 -9.25 -11.17 -34.60
N HIS A 99 -8.36 -10.41 -35.22
CA HIS A 99 -8.64 -9.66 -36.45
C HIS A 99 -9.90 -8.78 -36.28
N SER A 100 -10.86 -8.91 -37.20
CA SER A 100 -12.16 -8.21 -37.17
C SER A 100 -13.28 -8.98 -36.40
N PHE A 101 -12.95 -10.13 -35.80
CA PHE A 101 -13.95 -11.04 -35.21
C PHE A 101 -14.23 -10.78 -33.72
N GLY A 102 -13.55 -9.79 -33.12
CA GLY A 102 -13.74 -9.46 -31.71
C GLY A 102 -12.99 -10.37 -30.73
N PRO A 103 -13.40 -10.38 -29.45
CA PRO A 103 -12.72 -11.13 -28.43
C PRO A 103 -12.94 -12.64 -28.56
N GLY A 104 -11.89 -13.40 -28.24
CA GLY A 104 -11.93 -14.86 -28.31
C GLY A 104 -11.08 -15.55 -27.26
N VAL A 105 -11.41 -16.80 -27.03
CA VAL A 105 -10.79 -17.68 -26.03
C VAL A 105 -10.24 -18.92 -26.75
N LEU A 106 -8.94 -19.17 -26.59
CA LEU A 106 -8.31 -20.40 -27.08
C LEU A 106 -8.48 -21.48 -26.01
N VAL A 107 -9.10 -22.57 -26.39
CA VAL A 107 -9.35 -23.73 -25.53
C VAL A 107 -8.59 -24.92 -26.08
N ALA A 108 -7.85 -25.60 -25.22
CA ALA A 108 -7.28 -26.91 -25.50
C ALA A 108 -8.20 -28.01 -24.96
N TYR A 109 -8.26 -29.13 -25.66
CA TYR A 109 -9.01 -30.31 -25.25
C TYR A 109 -8.31 -31.56 -25.77
N THR A 110 -8.61 -32.71 -25.19
CA THR A 110 -8.06 -33.98 -25.65
C THR A 110 -9.10 -34.70 -26.54
N GLU A 111 -8.73 -35.06 -27.74
CA GLU A 111 -9.59 -35.84 -28.66
C GLU A 111 -8.88 -37.12 -29.08
N GLN A 112 -9.45 -38.27 -28.77
CA GLN A 112 -8.87 -39.61 -29.02
C GLN A 112 -7.43 -39.76 -28.46
N GLY A 113 -7.13 -39.12 -27.32
CA GLY A 113 -5.80 -39.14 -26.69
C GLY A 113 -4.83 -38.08 -27.22
N GLU A 114 -5.19 -37.36 -28.29
CA GLU A 114 -4.36 -36.32 -28.88
C GLU A 114 -4.78 -34.91 -28.43
N PRO A 115 -3.84 -34.03 -28.13
CA PRO A 115 -4.18 -32.64 -27.75
C PRO A 115 -4.62 -31.86 -29.00
N ARG A 116 -5.78 -31.21 -28.87
CA ARG A 116 -6.37 -30.31 -29.89
C ARG A 116 -6.62 -28.96 -29.29
N SER A 117 -6.78 -27.93 -30.11
CA SER A 117 -7.18 -26.60 -29.67
C SER A 117 -8.11 -25.93 -30.67
N THR A 118 -9.03 -25.12 -30.16
CA THR A 118 -9.94 -24.32 -30.97
C THR A 118 -10.20 -22.97 -30.35
N TRP A 119 -10.62 -22.03 -31.18
CA TRP A 119 -11.04 -20.71 -30.70
C TRP A 119 -12.55 -20.65 -30.53
N PHE A 120 -12.97 -20.15 -29.39
CA PHE A 120 -14.36 -19.71 -29.18
C PHE A 120 -14.37 -18.18 -29.30
N LEU A 121 -15.19 -17.66 -30.22
CA LEU A 121 -15.28 -16.20 -30.48
C LEU A 121 -16.65 -15.73 -29.97
N ARG A 122 -16.63 -14.69 -29.12
CA ARG A 122 -17.87 -14.18 -28.51
C ARG A 122 -18.87 -13.65 -29.55
N ASP A 123 -18.38 -12.90 -30.52
CA ASP A 123 -19.20 -12.11 -31.44
C ASP A 123 -19.46 -12.83 -32.77
N VAL A 124 -18.91 -14.02 -32.96
CA VAL A 124 -19.12 -14.86 -34.17
C VAL A 124 -19.95 -16.08 -33.80
N GLN A 125 -21.22 -16.07 -34.15
CA GLN A 125 -22.18 -17.11 -33.74
C GLN A 125 -21.76 -18.56 -34.08
N ARG A 126 -21.13 -18.75 -35.25
CA ARG A 126 -20.65 -20.07 -35.69
C ARG A 126 -19.46 -20.59 -34.86
N LEU A 127 -18.64 -19.69 -34.30
CA LEU A 127 -17.47 -20.05 -33.48
C LEU A 127 -17.74 -19.86 -31.99
N ARG A 128 -18.89 -19.30 -31.62
CA ARG A 128 -19.35 -19.19 -30.24
C ARG A 128 -19.82 -20.51 -29.65
N ALA A 129 -20.35 -21.39 -30.47
CA ALA A 129 -20.81 -22.73 -30.08
C ALA A 129 -20.21 -23.78 -31.03
N GLN A 130 -19.63 -24.83 -30.46
CA GLN A 130 -18.97 -25.90 -31.21
C GLN A 130 -19.30 -27.24 -30.56
N LYS A 131 -19.35 -28.28 -31.39
CA LYS A 131 -19.52 -29.66 -30.91
C LYS A 131 -18.16 -30.33 -30.85
N ILE A 132 -17.73 -30.72 -29.64
CA ILE A 132 -16.45 -31.38 -29.38
C ILE A 132 -16.71 -32.68 -28.63
N GLN A 133 -16.29 -33.82 -29.19
CA GLN A 133 -16.52 -35.18 -28.64
C GLN A 133 -18.00 -35.47 -28.30
N GLY A 134 -18.92 -34.94 -29.11
CA GLY A 134 -20.34 -35.11 -28.87
C GLY A 134 -21.00 -34.10 -27.94
N LEU A 135 -20.19 -33.34 -27.14
CA LEU A 135 -20.68 -32.32 -26.25
C LEU A 135 -20.88 -30.97 -26.98
N ASN A 136 -22.00 -30.31 -26.71
CA ASN A 136 -22.24 -28.96 -27.23
C ASN A 136 -21.63 -27.96 -26.28
N ILE A 137 -20.57 -27.28 -26.69
CA ILE A 137 -19.84 -26.31 -25.89
C ILE A 137 -20.09 -24.92 -26.47
N LYS A 138 -20.62 -24.03 -25.67
CA LYS A 138 -20.92 -22.67 -26.05
C LYS A 138 -20.26 -21.68 -25.09
N LEU A 139 -19.50 -20.74 -25.60
CA LEU A 139 -19.03 -19.59 -24.83
C LEU A 139 -20.18 -18.61 -24.63
N GLU A 140 -20.68 -18.48 -23.41
CA GLU A 140 -21.82 -17.60 -23.13
C GLU A 140 -21.37 -16.16 -22.89
N ASP A 141 -20.33 -15.96 -22.05
CA ASP A 141 -19.86 -14.63 -21.70
C ASP A 141 -18.36 -14.65 -21.34
N ILE A 142 -17.76 -13.47 -21.42
CA ILE A 142 -16.39 -13.18 -20.99
C ILE A 142 -16.49 -12.04 -19.99
N GLN A 143 -16.18 -12.34 -18.72
CA GLN A 143 -16.31 -11.40 -17.62
C GLN A 143 -14.93 -10.95 -17.13
N GLU A 144 -14.77 -9.67 -16.97
CA GLU A 144 -13.58 -9.08 -16.34
C GLU A 144 -13.91 -8.76 -14.87
N ASN A 145 -13.27 -9.51 -13.98
CA ASN A 145 -13.44 -9.35 -12.55
C ASN A 145 -12.29 -8.48 -12.01
N LEU A 146 -12.59 -7.30 -11.53
CA LEU A 146 -11.62 -6.43 -10.88
C LEU A 146 -11.33 -6.93 -9.47
N PHE A 147 -10.07 -6.90 -9.08
CA PHE A 147 -9.65 -7.16 -7.70
C PHE A 147 -8.76 -6.02 -7.19
N THR A 148 -8.82 -5.82 -5.88
CA THR A 148 -8.05 -4.80 -5.17
C THR A 148 -6.89 -5.43 -4.41
N GLY A 149 -5.71 -4.83 -4.47
CA GLY A 149 -4.56 -5.15 -3.64
C GLY A 149 -4.47 -4.16 -2.49
N LEU A 150 -4.62 -4.64 -1.25
CA LEU A 150 -4.48 -3.85 -0.04
C LEU A 150 -3.17 -4.17 0.65
N GLU A 151 -2.44 -3.13 1.05
CA GLU A 151 -1.24 -3.25 1.85
C GLU A 151 -1.57 -2.99 3.32
N ILE A 152 -1.20 -3.94 4.17
CA ILE A 152 -1.48 -3.88 5.61
C ILE A 152 -0.17 -3.66 6.35
N THR A 153 -0.05 -2.53 7.05
CA THR A 153 1.15 -2.16 7.80
C THR A 153 0.82 -1.97 9.28
N LYS A 154 1.71 -2.48 10.12
CA LYS A 154 1.71 -2.20 11.56
C LYS A 154 3.10 -1.70 11.93
N ASP A 155 3.22 -0.43 12.24
CA ASP A 155 4.49 0.20 12.58
C ASP A 155 4.54 0.59 14.07
N PRO A 156 4.98 -0.32 14.95
CA PRO A 156 5.10 -0.04 16.37
C PRO A 156 6.27 0.92 16.69
N GLY A 157 7.18 1.13 15.74
CA GLY A 157 8.37 1.96 15.93
C GLY A 157 8.17 3.47 15.65
N ILE A 158 7.05 3.86 15.07
CA ILE A 158 6.84 5.25 14.64
C ILE A 158 6.98 6.29 15.77
N TRP A 159 6.54 5.95 16.98
CA TRP A 159 6.66 6.83 18.12
C TRP A 159 8.13 7.06 18.55
N VAL A 160 9.01 6.06 18.37
CA VAL A 160 10.46 6.18 18.64
C VAL A 160 11.09 7.18 17.68
N VAL A 161 10.66 7.19 16.42
CA VAL A 161 11.09 8.17 15.41
C VAL A 161 10.70 9.59 15.85
N TRP A 162 9.46 9.78 16.33
CA TRP A 162 9.02 11.07 16.84
C TRP A 162 9.82 11.55 18.05
N VAL A 163 10.14 10.64 18.98
CA VAL A 163 11.01 10.97 20.13
C VAL A 163 12.40 11.35 19.65
N GLY A 164 12.99 10.60 18.71
CA GLY A 164 14.28 10.94 18.10
C GLY A 164 14.28 12.32 17.45
N PHE A 165 13.23 12.64 16.69
CA PHE A 165 13.05 13.93 16.06
C PHE A 165 12.94 15.07 17.09
N ALA A 166 12.17 14.87 18.16
CA ALA A 166 12.06 15.84 19.26
C ALA A 166 13.41 16.09 19.95
N LEU A 167 14.22 15.04 20.16
CA LEU A 167 15.57 15.17 20.73
C LEU A 167 16.51 15.97 19.81
N ILE A 168 16.43 15.77 18.49
CA ILE A 168 17.20 16.56 17.51
C ILE A 168 16.83 18.05 17.61
N LEU A 169 15.52 18.35 17.63
CA LEU A 169 15.04 19.74 17.78
C LEU A 169 15.48 20.36 19.09
N PHE A 170 15.41 19.59 20.18
CA PHE A 170 15.87 20.05 21.49
C PHE A 170 17.37 20.29 21.50
N GLY A 171 18.17 19.41 20.90
CA GLY A 171 19.62 19.59 20.76
C GLY A 171 19.97 20.84 19.95
N LEU A 172 19.24 21.07 18.85
CA LEU A 172 19.40 22.29 18.05
C LEU A 172 19.04 23.55 18.85
N TYR A 173 17.93 23.54 19.57
CA TYR A 173 17.50 24.61 20.45
C TYR A 173 18.58 24.89 21.50
N ALA A 174 19.07 23.86 22.20
CA ALA A 174 20.12 24.00 23.20
C ALA A 174 21.40 24.61 22.60
N ASN A 175 21.80 24.16 21.41
CA ASN A 175 22.98 24.73 20.72
C ASN A 175 22.81 26.19 20.32
N LEU A 176 21.58 26.64 20.03
CA LEU A 176 21.31 28.04 19.68
C LEU A 176 21.18 28.94 20.90
N PHE A 177 20.58 28.48 21.99
CA PHE A 177 20.21 29.29 23.14
C PHE A 177 21.04 29.07 24.39
N VAL A 178 21.66 27.87 24.55
CA VAL A 178 22.57 27.62 25.68
C VAL A 178 23.98 28.03 25.29
N TYR A 179 24.48 29.05 25.96
CA TYR A 179 25.78 29.61 25.64
C TYR A 179 26.85 29.11 26.59
N PHE A 180 27.95 28.69 26.01
CA PHE A 180 29.13 28.29 26.76
C PHE A 180 29.87 29.50 27.29
N ARG A 181 30.11 29.57 28.62
CA ARG A 181 30.80 30.64 29.32
C ARG A 181 31.88 29.98 30.19
N LYS A 182 33.06 30.61 30.24
CA LYS A 182 34.16 30.20 31.13
C LYS A 182 34.62 31.39 31.94
N ILE A 183 34.85 31.15 33.23
CA ILE A 183 35.54 32.07 34.15
C ILE A 183 36.80 31.39 34.60
N TYR A 184 37.93 32.08 34.45
CA TYR A 184 39.25 31.66 34.90
C TYR A 184 39.62 32.49 36.11
N ILE A 185 40.09 31.88 37.19
CA ILE A 185 40.53 32.50 38.41
C ILE A 185 42.00 32.06 38.65
N ARG A 186 42.89 33.02 38.82
CA ARG A 186 44.29 32.79 39.12
C ARG A 186 44.70 33.58 40.32
N TYR A 187 45.25 32.92 41.33
CA TYR A 187 45.89 33.56 42.51
C TYR A 187 47.30 33.91 42.19
N THR A 188 47.71 35.13 42.57
CA THR A 188 49.06 35.61 42.44
C THR A 188 49.49 36.28 43.77
N SER A 189 50.83 36.51 43.97
CA SER A 189 51.34 37.16 45.12
C SER A 189 50.83 38.59 45.31
N TYR A 190 50.25 39.20 44.29
CA TYR A 190 49.70 40.57 44.27
C TYR A 190 48.16 40.63 44.30
N GLY A 191 47.50 39.44 44.41
CA GLY A 191 46.04 39.39 44.46
C GLY A 191 45.40 38.37 43.46
N LEU A 192 44.13 38.54 43.23
CA LEU A 192 43.29 37.65 42.42
C LEU A 192 43.13 38.19 41.00
N ILE A 193 43.50 37.42 39.98
CA ILE A 193 43.23 37.73 38.58
C ILE A 193 42.02 36.90 38.12
N VAL A 194 40.97 37.59 37.65
CA VAL A 194 39.77 36.95 37.13
C VAL A 194 39.59 37.30 35.65
N ALA A 195 39.45 36.31 34.80
CA ALA A 195 39.20 36.47 33.36
C ALA A 195 37.95 35.67 32.94
N GLY A 196 37.18 36.22 32.02
CA GLY A 196 35.95 35.55 31.52
C GLY A 196 35.93 35.50 30.00
N ILE A 197 35.46 34.40 29.44
CA ILE A 197 35.25 34.18 28.00
C ILE A 197 33.83 33.75 27.76
N ALA A 198 33.16 34.44 26.83
CA ALA A 198 31.87 34.03 26.29
C ALA A 198 31.90 34.06 24.75
N PHE A 199 31.40 32.99 24.11
CA PHE A 199 31.39 32.89 22.64
C PHE A 199 30.19 33.64 22.02
N LYS A 200 29.07 33.71 22.74
CA LYS A 200 27.85 34.41 22.28
C LYS A 200 27.31 35.26 23.44
N ASN A 201 26.47 36.26 23.11
CA ASN A 201 25.83 37.18 24.05
C ASN A 201 26.83 37.85 25.03
N LYS A 202 27.89 38.40 24.45
CA LYS A 202 29.02 38.98 25.19
C LYS A 202 28.58 40.11 26.14
N GLU A 203 27.59 40.90 25.76
CA GLU A 203 27.09 42.02 26.60
C GLU A 203 26.40 41.53 27.87
N ALA A 204 25.56 40.50 27.76
CA ALA A 204 24.92 39.91 28.94
C ALA A 204 25.95 39.26 29.87
N PHE A 205 26.93 38.56 29.29
CA PHE A 205 28.02 37.94 30.05
C PHE A 205 28.88 39.01 30.75
N LYS A 206 29.17 40.13 30.08
CA LYS A 206 29.95 41.23 30.68
C LYS A 206 29.25 41.78 31.94
N LYS A 207 27.93 41.99 31.89
CA LYS A 207 27.15 42.43 33.06
C LYS A 207 27.19 41.43 34.22
N GLU A 208 27.08 40.15 33.94
CA GLU A 208 27.17 39.10 34.95
C GLU A 208 28.57 38.96 35.52
N PHE A 209 29.60 39.09 34.66
CA PHE A 209 31.00 39.02 35.05
C PHE A 209 31.41 40.20 35.95
N GLU A 210 30.96 41.41 35.68
CA GLU A 210 31.20 42.55 36.56
C GLU A 210 30.51 42.40 37.92
N LYS A 211 29.29 41.88 37.98
CA LYS A 211 28.63 41.52 39.25
C LYS A 211 29.40 40.46 40.04
N PHE A 212 29.96 39.47 39.34
CA PHE A 212 30.79 38.45 39.98
C PHE A 212 32.07 39.05 40.58
N LYS A 213 32.78 39.94 39.88
CA LYS A 213 33.95 40.62 40.37
C LYS A 213 33.65 41.44 41.62
N THR A 214 32.58 42.24 41.62
CA THR A 214 32.17 43.03 42.78
C THR A 214 31.95 42.15 44.00
N ARG A 215 31.20 41.05 43.86
CA ARG A 215 30.97 40.11 44.98
C ARG A 215 32.26 39.43 45.46
N ALA A 216 33.17 39.09 44.55
CA ALA A 216 34.44 38.45 44.88
C ALA A 216 35.38 39.44 45.63
N SER A 217 35.29 40.75 45.34
CA SER A 217 36.08 41.79 46.10
C SER A 217 35.49 42.04 47.49
N GLU A 218 34.14 41.97 47.64
CA GLU A 218 33.48 42.20 48.94
C GLU A 218 33.75 41.09 49.97
N ASN A 219 33.89 39.81 49.48
CA ASN A 219 34.12 38.66 50.34
C ASN A 219 35.62 38.35 50.57
N GLY A 220 36.53 39.13 50.02
CA GLY A 220 37.96 38.93 50.13
C GLY A 220 38.68 40.03 51.00
N SER A 221 37.89 40.89 51.69
CA SER A 221 38.39 41.91 52.64
C SER A 221 38.30 41.36 54.09
#